data_e0e297f41cccc18b0208f8408365d398
#
_entry.id   e0e297f41cccc18b0208f8408365d398
#
_cell.length_a   1.000
_cell.length_b   1.000
_cell.length_c   1.000
_cell.angle_alpha   90.00
_cell.angle_beta   90.00
_cell.angle_gamma   90.00
#
_symmetry.space_group_name_H-M   'P 1'
#
loop_
_entity.id
_entity.type
_entity.pdbx_description
1 polymer ?
#
loop_
_entity_poly.entity_id
_entity_poly.type
_entity_poly.pdbx_seq_one_letter_code
_entity_poly.pdbx_strand_id
1 'polypeptide(L)'
;MKTKCLILAVALTVIFCISSGRRVKAGNPPTSASSPAGTATVRGEVKFVGIAPKPTPINMAADPSCAKQHSTPALNEDVVADAKGALQNVVVFVADGLGDRTFDPPTQPAVIEQKGCVYQPHVLALQANQRLEVVNDDPTSHSVHATPVSNREWNKAEPPGTRVDEAFAREEVAIPVKCNVHPWMRSYVAVFKHPYFVVTGTDGSFDLRNLPPGTYTIEAWHEKLGTATQKTTVGANETKAIHFVFKPTSGS
;
A
#
# COMPACT_ATOMS: atom_id res chain seq x y z
N MET A 1 -41.06 -18.23 84.12
CA MET A 1 -40.72 -17.28 83.03
C MET A 1 -41.02 -17.98 81.74
N LYS A 2 -42.09 -17.52 81.01
CA LYS A 2 -42.59 -18.21 79.81
C LYS A 2 -42.27 -17.32 78.59
N THR A 3 -41.38 -17.76 77.73
CA THR A 3 -41.00 -17.07 76.50
C THR A 3 -41.92 -17.58 75.39
N LYS A 4 -42.73 -16.69 74.84
CA LYS A 4 -43.60 -16.95 73.68
C LYS A 4 -42.81 -16.83 72.39
N CYS A 5 -42.79 -17.94 71.64
CA CYS A 5 -42.22 -17.95 70.25
C CYS A 5 -43.27 -17.43 69.29
N LEU A 6 -42.96 -16.31 68.59
CA LEU A 6 -43.79 -15.72 67.55
C LEU A 6 -43.31 -16.24 66.18
N ILE A 7 -44.17 -17.01 65.50
CA ILE A 7 -43.90 -17.51 64.16
C ILE A 7 -44.34 -16.45 63.17
N LEU A 8 -43.37 -15.90 62.44
CA LEU A 8 -43.62 -14.94 61.37
C LEU A 8 -43.66 -15.71 60.02
N ALA A 9 -44.85 -15.80 59.44
CA ALA A 9 -45.05 -16.38 58.12
C ALA A 9 -44.59 -15.38 57.03
N VAL A 10 -43.55 -15.71 56.29
CA VAL A 10 -43.11 -14.95 55.12
C VAL A 10 -43.81 -15.49 53.89
N ALA A 11 -44.72 -14.71 53.34
CA ALA A 11 -45.33 -15.00 52.03
C ALA A 11 -44.34 -14.72 50.91
N LEU A 12 -43.93 -15.75 50.18
CA LEU A 12 -43.07 -15.66 49.02
C LEU A 12 -43.88 -15.28 47.77
N THR A 13 -43.85 -14.01 47.40
CA THR A 13 -44.44 -13.55 46.14
C THR A 13 -43.48 -13.83 44.99
N VAL A 14 -43.80 -14.80 44.17
CA VAL A 14 -43.04 -15.10 42.90
C VAL A 14 -43.44 -14.05 41.87
N ILE A 15 -42.56 -13.11 41.61
CA ILE A 15 -42.69 -12.18 40.48
C ILE A 15 -42.19 -12.88 39.21
N PHE A 16 -43.13 -13.21 38.35
CA PHE A 16 -42.87 -13.77 37.05
C PHE A 16 -42.42 -12.61 36.09
N CYS A 17 -41.08 -12.41 35.98
CA CYS A 17 -40.54 -11.49 34.99
C CYS A 17 -40.68 -12.11 33.59
N ILE A 18 -41.69 -11.62 32.84
CA ILE A 18 -41.80 -11.90 31.40
C ILE A 18 -40.73 -11.11 30.68
N SER A 19 -39.57 -11.75 30.45
CA SER A 19 -38.50 -11.22 29.63
C SER A 19 -38.94 -11.25 28.16
N SER A 20 -39.36 -10.08 27.65
CA SER A 20 -39.59 -9.87 26.22
C SER A 20 -38.29 -9.95 25.48
N GLY A 21 -37.93 -11.15 25.04
CA GLY A 21 -36.76 -11.39 24.19
C GLY A 21 -36.90 -10.63 22.85
N ARG A 22 -36.31 -9.45 22.73
CA ARG A 22 -36.05 -8.83 21.44
C ARG A 22 -35.13 -9.76 20.68
N ARG A 23 -35.68 -10.46 19.69
CA ARG A 23 -34.87 -11.15 18.66
C ARG A 23 -34.05 -10.10 17.94
N VAL A 24 -32.76 -10.03 18.24
CA VAL A 24 -31.77 -9.36 17.42
C VAL A 24 -31.76 -10.11 16.10
N LYS A 25 -32.27 -9.50 15.03
CA LYS A 25 -32.08 -10.03 13.67
C LYS A 25 -30.58 -10.11 13.45
N ALA A 26 -30.05 -11.32 13.26
CA ALA A 26 -28.70 -11.53 12.79
C ALA A 26 -28.54 -10.74 11.49
N GLY A 27 -27.67 -9.72 11.53
CA GLY A 27 -27.29 -8.99 10.35
C GLY A 27 -26.67 -9.98 9.37
N ASN A 28 -27.13 -9.95 8.12
CA ASN A 28 -26.48 -10.72 7.06
C ASN A 28 -24.97 -10.42 7.08
N PRO A 29 -24.09 -11.42 6.89
CA PRO A 29 -22.67 -11.18 6.71
C PRO A 29 -22.49 -10.18 5.57
N PRO A 30 -21.44 -9.33 5.59
CA PRO A 30 -21.20 -8.37 4.52
C PRO A 30 -21.11 -9.15 3.22
N THR A 31 -22.02 -8.87 2.33
CA THR A 31 -22.04 -9.41 0.98
C THR A 31 -20.71 -9.04 0.36
N SER A 32 -19.86 -10.01 0.07
CA SER A 32 -18.66 -9.82 -0.75
C SER A 32 -19.09 -9.01 -1.96
N ALA A 33 -18.54 -7.81 -2.13
CA ALA A 33 -18.87 -6.95 -3.25
C ALA A 33 -18.58 -7.73 -4.52
N SER A 34 -19.64 -8.24 -5.16
CA SER A 34 -19.53 -8.86 -6.47
C SER A 34 -19.00 -7.80 -7.43
N SER A 35 -17.90 -8.10 -8.12
CA SER A 35 -17.41 -7.26 -9.22
C SER A 35 -18.58 -6.88 -10.12
N PRO A 36 -18.70 -5.62 -10.57
CA PRO A 36 -19.74 -5.22 -11.50
C PRO A 36 -19.78 -6.18 -12.67
N ALA A 37 -20.98 -6.64 -13.05
CA ALA A 37 -21.15 -7.59 -14.14
C ALA A 37 -20.46 -7.06 -15.40
N GLY A 38 -19.56 -7.85 -15.99
CA GLY A 38 -18.87 -7.51 -17.22
C GLY A 38 -17.48 -6.87 -17.07
N THR A 39 -16.91 -6.82 -15.87
CA THR A 39 -15.51 -6.35 -15.70
C THR A 39 -14.50 -7.46 -15.99
N ALA A 40 -13.29 -7.06 -16.40
CA ALA A 40 -12.18 -7.94 -16.70
C ALA A 40 -11.04 -7.82 -15.65
N THR A 41 -10.12 -8.76 -15.70
CA THR A 41 -8.88 -8.72 -14.91
C THR A 41 -7.68 -8.93 -15.83
N VAL A 42 -6.66 -8.08 -15.70
CA VAL A 42 -5.34 -8.32 -16.26
C VAL A 42 -4.42 -8.69 -15.12
N ARG A 43 -3.81 -9.87 -15.16
CA ARG A 43 -2.92 -10.35 -14.12
C ARG A 43 -1.62 -10.92 -14.70
N GLY A 44 -0.62 -11.06 -13.87
CA GLY A 44 0.62 -11.66 -14.30
C GLY A 44 1.73 -11.57 -13.28
N GLU A 45 2.94 -11.70 -13.79
CA GLU A 45 4.17 -11.63 -13.00
C GLU A 45 5.17 -10.69 -13.67
N VAL A 46 5.96 -10.03 -12.85
CA VAL A 46 7.11 -9.24 -13.27
C VAL A 46 8.37 -10.00 -12.88
N LYS A 47 9.26 -10.24 -13.85
CA LYS A 47 10.48 -10.99 -13.63
C LYS A 47 11.73 -10.19 -14.01
N PHE A 48 12.77 -10.39 -13.23
CA PHE A 48 14.13 -10.03 -13.56
C PHE A 48 14.85 -11.24 -14.17
N VAL A 49 15.44 -11.05 -15.35
CA VAL A 49 16.20 -12.10 -16.04
C VAL A 49 17.67 -11.71 -16.10
N GLY A 50 18.50 -12.54 -15.52
CA GLY A 50 19.92 -12.32 -15.36
C GLY A 50 20.35 -12.51 -13.91
N ILE A 51 21.54 -12.06 -13.57
CA ILE A 51 22.05 -12.09 -12.20
C ILE A 51 21.59 -10.79 -11.51
N ALA A 52 20.66 -10.92 -10.56
CA ALA A 52 20.22 -9.76 -9.77
C ALA A 52 21.39 -9.23 -8.91
N PRO A 53 21.56 -7.91 -8.82
CA PRO A 53 22.52 -7.34 -7.88
C PRO A 53 22.21 -7.82 -6.45
N LYS A 54 23.25 -8.12 -5.68
CA LYS A 54 23.04 -8.42 -4.27
C LYS A 54 22.71 -7.12 -3.53
N PRO A 55 21.62 -7.07 -2.73
CA PRO A 55 21.34 -5.92 -1.90
C PRO A 55 22.52 -5.60 -0.99
N THR A 56 22.92 -4.34 -0.91
CA THR A 56 24.04 -3.89 -0.05
C THR A 56 23.50 -3.36 1.27
N PRO A 57 24.23 -3.58 2.40
CA PRO A 57 23.87 -2.98 3.66
C PRO A 57 23.86 -1.45 3.62
N ILE A 58 22.84 -0.86 4.21
CA ILE A 58 22.75 0.59 4.38
C ILE A 58 23.72 1.00 5.51
N ASN A 59 24.61 1.93 5.21
CA ASN A 59 25.52 2.47 6.22
C ASN A 59 24.82 3.57 7.04
N MET A 60 24.40 3.23 8.25
CA MET A 60 23.74 4.15 9.20
C MET A 60 24.71 4.65 10.29
N ALA A 61 26.03 4.52 10.13
CA ALA A 61 27.03 4.88 11.16
C ALA A 61 26.98 6.37 11.54
N ALA A 62 26.48 7.23 10.65
CA ALA A 62 26.33 8.67 10.92
C ALA A 62 25.25 8.98 11.99
N ASP A 63 24.28 8.08 12.19
CA ASP A 63 23.28 8.18 13.25
C ASP A 63 23.17 6.84 14.02
N PRO A 64 23.81 6.76 15.21
CA PRO A 64 23.74 5.57 16.04
C PRO A 64 22.33 5.22 16.52
N SER A 65 21.39 6.16 16.55
CA SER A 65 19.99 5.89 16.93
C SER A 65 19.29 5.06 15.86
N CYS A 66 19.62 5.29 14.59
CA CYS A 66 19.17 4.48 13.48
C CYS A 66 19.79 3.09 13.49
N ALA A 67 21.12 3.02 13.60
CA ALA A 67 21.84 1.74 13.56
C ALA A 67 21.39 0.77 14.67
N LYS A 68 21.08 1.27 15.86
CA LYS A 68 20.62 0.47 17.02
C LYS A 68 19.24 -0.17 16.84
N GLN A 69 18.43 0.29 15.91
CA GLN A 69 17.11 -0.27 15.63
C GLN A 69 17.17 -1.59 14.86
N HIS A 70 18.33 -1.92 14.30
CA HIS A 70 18.52 -3.10 13.46
C HIS A 70 19.39 -4.14 14.14
N SER A 71 18.87 -5.33 14.37
CA SER A 71 19.64 -6.51 14.81
C SER A 71 20.51 -7.08 13.69
N THR A 72 20.08 -6.88 12.43
CA THR A 72 20.83 -7.16 11.20
C THR A 72 20.80 -5.91 10.33
N PRO A 73 21.86 -5.58 9.58
CA PRO A 73 21.86 -4.39 8.74
C PRO A 73 20.68 -4.32 7.81
N ALA A 74 20.01 -3.18 7.75
CA ALA A 74 19.01 -2.91 6.71
C ALA A 74 19.71 -2.94 5.33
N LEU A 75 19.00 -3.44 4.32
CA LEU A 75 19.53 -3.56 2.97
C LEU A 75 18.89 -2.51 2.07
N ASN A 76 19.61 -2.04 1.06
CA ASN A 76 19.00 -1.24 0.02
C ASN A 76 18.01 -2.06 -0.81
N GLU A 77 17.02 -1.38 -1.38
CA GLU A 77 15.96 -2.00 -2.17
C GLU A 77 16.02 -1.58 -3.65
N ASP A 78 17.19 -1.17 -4.13
CA ASP A 78 17.38 -0.69 -5.51
C ASP A 78 16.92 -1.72 -6.57
N VAL A 79 17.19 -3.00 -6.37
CA VAL A 79 16.66 -4.11 -7.18
C VAL A 79 16.46 -5.30 -6.26
N VAL A 80 15.22 -5.68 -6.01
CA VAL A 80 14.88 -6.80 -5.14
C VAL A 80 14.21 -7.89 -5.95
N ALA A 81 14.97 -8.95 -6.22
CA ALA A 81 14.47 -10.13 -6.93
C ALA A 81 14.78 -11.40 -6.14
N ASP A 82 13.83 -12.33 -6.11
CA ASP A 82 14.04 -13.64 -5.50
C ASP A 82 14.91 -14.58 -6.38
N ALA A 83 15.19 -15.78 -5.88
CA ALA A 83 15.99 -16.78 -6.61
C ALA A 83 15.34 -17.26 -7.91
N LYS A 84 14.03 -17.02 -8.11
CA LYS A 84 13.29 -17.36 -9.33
C LYS A 84 13.11 -16.15 -10.25
N GLY A 85 13.68 -14.99 -9.88
CA GLY A 85 13.58 -13.74 -10.59
C GLY A 85 12.28 -12.95 -10.35
N ALA A 86 11.45 -13.31 -9.37
CA ALA A 86 10.28 -12.51 -9.01
C ALA A 86 10.73 -11.11 -8.55
N LEU A 87 10.31 -10.06 -9.28
CA LEU A 87 10.80 -8.70 -9.09
C LEU A 87 9.80 -7.88 -8.27
N GLN A 88 10.28 -7.37 -7.13
CA GLN A 88 9.51 -6.48 -6.25
C GLN A 88 9.60 -5.01 -6.68
N ASN A 89 8.78 -4.16 -6.06
CA ASN A 89 8.81 -2.71 -6.17
C ASN A 89 8.58 -2.21 -7.60
N VAL A 90 7.87 -2.98 -8.43
CA VAL A 90 7.45 -2.57 -9.77
C VAL A 90 6.04 -2.02 -9.71
N VAL A 91 5.83 -0.80 -10.20
CA VAL A 91 4.49 -0.24 -10.38
C VAL A 91 3.95 -0.72 -11.72
N VAL A 92 2.87 -1.51 -11.69
CA VAL A 92 2.14 -1.96 -12.89
C VAL A 92 0.82 -1.21 -12.98
N PHE A 93 0.53 -0.58 -14.09
CA PHE A 93 -0.63 0.30 -14.23
C PHE A 93 -1.16 0.36 -15.66
N VAL A 94 -2.40 0.83 -15.80
CA VAL A 94 -3.01 1.15 -17.10
C VAL A 94 -2.49 2.52 -17.54
N ALA A 95 -1.64 2.55 -18.56
CA ALA A 95 -1.10 3.78 -19.09
C ALA A 95 -2.02 4.45 -20.14
N ASP A 96 -2.85 3.65 -20.84
CA ASP A 96 -3.79 4.15 -21.85
C ASP A 96 -4.97 3.18 -22.04
N GLY A 97 -6.08 3.67 -22.61
CA GLY A 97 -7.27 2.89 -22.97
C GLY A 97 -8.47 3.11 -22.04
N LEU A 98 -8.35 3.93 -20.99
CA LEU A 98 -9.48 4.27 -20.11
C LEU A 98 -10.38 5.39 -20.68
N GLY A 99 -9.91 6.15 -21.69
CA GLY A 99 -10.63 7.31 -22.23
C GLY A 99 -10.81 8.39 -21.17
N ASP A 100 -11.90 9.17 -21.29
CA ASP A 100 -12.19 10.33 -20.41
C ASP A 100 -12.89 9.93 -19.08
N ARG A 101 -12.73 8.67 -18.64
CA ARG A 101 -13.33 8.22 -17.38
C ARG A 101 -12.71 8.94 -16.20
N THR A 102 -13.55 9.37 -15.28
CA THR A 102 -13.14 9.97 -14.01
C THR A 102 -13.37 8.98 -12.87
N PHE A 103 -12.50 9.04 -11.86
CA PHE A 103 -12.53 8.16 -10.71
C PHE A 103 -12.32 8.97 -9.44
N ASP A 104 -13.21 8.80 -8.47
CA ASP A 104 -13.03 9.42 -7.17
C ASP A 104 -11.85 8.77 -6.42
N PRO A 105 -11.00 9.55 -5.75
CA PRO A 105 -9.92 8.99 -4.95
C PRO A 105 -10.48 8.22 -3.75
N PRO A 106 -9.77 7.19 -3.27
CA PRO A 106 -10.12 6.49 -2.04
C PRO A 106 -10.17 7.44 -0.84
N THR A 107 -11.11 7.22 0.07
CA THR A 107 -11.18 7.97 1.35
C THR A 107 -10.11 7.52 2.34
N GLN A 108 -9.63 6.30 2.22
CA GLN A 108 -8.52 5.78 3.02
C GLN A 108 -7.21 6.42 2.57
N PRO A 109 -6.35 6.85 3.51
CA PRO A 109 -5.05 7.39 3.16
C PRO A 109 -4.14 6.29 2.59
N ALA A 110 -3.25 6.70 1.69
CA ALA A 110 -2.02 5.97 1.45
C ALA A 110 -1.03 6.36 2.55
N VAL A 111 -0.19 5.42 3.00
CA VAL A 111 0.70 5.66 4.15
C VAL A 111 2.14 5.37 3.78
N ILE A 112 3.04 6.26 4.16
CA ILE A 112 4.48 6.03 4.24
C ILE A 112 4.88 6.09 5.71
N GLU A 113 5.47 5.02 6.22
CA GLU A 113 6.05 4.96 7.56
C GLU A 113 7.56 5.20 7.51
N GLN A 114 8.09 5.94 8.47
CA GLN A 114 9.51 6.05 8.75
C GLN A 114 9.78 5.19 9.98
N LYS A 115 10.39 4.04 9.75
CA LYS A 115 10.64 3.05 10.80
C LYS A 115 11.96 2.34 10.55
N GLY A 116 12.82 2.34 11.57
CA GLY A 116 14.19 1.87 11.41
C GLY A 116 15.02 2.78 10.50
N CYS A 117 14.69 4.06 10.43
CA CYS A 117 15.33 5.05 9.57
C CYS A 117 15.33 4.63 8.08
N VAL A 118 14.23 4.06 7.64
CA VAL A 118 13.91 3.80 6.24
C VAL A 118 12.45 4.18 5.98
N TYR A 119 12.12 4.53 4.74
CA TYR A 119 10.73 4.69 4.32
C TYR A 119 10.13 3.34 3.96
N GLN A 120 8.92 3.07 4.43
CA GLN A 120 8.14 1.88 4.14
C GLN A 120 6.73 2.26 3.67
N PRO A 121 6.30 1.80 2.49
CA PRO A 121 7.03 0.98 1.53
C PRO A 121 8.10 1.76 0.76
N HIS A 122 9.03 1.04 0.13
CA HIS A 122 10.05 1.62 -0.76
C HIS A 122 9.42 2.26 -2.01
N VAL A 123 8.36 1.66 -2.55
CA VAL A 123 7.56 2.20 -3.67
C VAL A 123 6.09 2.20 -3.26
N LEU A 124 5.45 3.35 -3.34
CA LEU A 124 4.03 3.54 -3.07
C LEU A 124 3.31 4.01 -4.33
N ALA A 125 2.12 3.45 -4.60
CA ALA A 125 1.23 3.96 -5.63
C ALA A 125 -0.08 4.44 -5.01
N LEU A 126 -0.59 5.58 -5.47
CA LEU A 126 -1.82 6.19 -4.97
C LEU A 126 -2.59 6.91 -6.08
N GLN A 127 -3.84 7.25 -5.81
CA GLN A 127 -4.65 8.03 -6.74
C GLN A 127 -4.46 9.54 -6.52
N ALA A 128 -4.53 10.33 -7.59
CA ALA A 128 -4.48 11.78 -7.51
C ALA A 128 -5.56 12.31 -6.53
N ASN A 129 -5.18 13.27 -5.68
CA ASN A 129 -5.97 13.81 -4.57
C ASN A 129 -6.29 12.81 -3.44
N GLN A 130 -5.79 11.57 -3.46
CA GLN A 130 -5.84 10.70 -2.29
C GLN A 130 -4.94 11.28 -1.21
N ARG A 131 -5.39 11.24 0.05
CA ARG A 131 -4.58 11.64 1.19
C ARG A 131 -3.37 10.72 1.32
N LEU A 132 -2.19 11.31 1.39
CA LEU A 132 -0.94 10.65 1.76
C LEU A 132 -0.60 11.04 3.20
N GLU A 133 -0.59 10.06 4.08
CA GLU A 133 -0.15 10.21 5.46
C GLU A 133 1.29 9.72 5.58
N VAL A 134 2.20 10.56 6.05
CA VAL A 134 3.58 10.17 6.38
C VAL A 134 3.73 10.16 7.89
N VAL A 135 4.26 9.06 8.44
CA VAL A 135 4.32 8.81 9.88
C VAL A 135 5.75 8.59 10.29
N ASN A 136 6.23 9.31 11.33
CA ASN A 136 7.52 9.04 11.93
C ASN A 136 7.36 8.17 13.18
N ASP A 137 7.61 6.87 13.06
CA ASP A 137 7.60 5.89 14.15
C ASP A 137 8.98 5.64 14.77
N ASP A 138 9.99 6.41 14.33
CA ASP A 138 11.35 6.32 14.87
C ASP A 138 11.57 7.25 16.09
N PRO A 139 12.52 6.93 16.97
CA PRO A 139 12.88 7.77 18.10
C PRO A 139 13.79 8.95 17.71
N THR A 140 14.02 9.20 16.43
CA THR A 140 14.83 10.28 15.86
C THR A 140 14.03 11.14 14.90
N SER A 141 14.52 12.36 14.64
CA SER A 141 13.87 13.27 13.70
C SER A 141 14.25 12.95 12.26
N HIS A 142 13.28 13.02 11.39
CA HIS A 142 13.44 12.90 9.94
C HIS A 142 12.97 14.17 9.23
N SER A 143 13.06 14.17 7.93
CA SER A 143 12.27 15.02 7.05
C SER A 143 11.68 14.16 5.95
N VAL A 144 10.53 14.57 5.44
CA VAL A 144 9.98 14.00 4.22
C VAL A 144 9.99 15.07 3.14
N HIS A 145 10.76 14.83 2.08
CA HIS A 145 10.98 15.77 0.99
C HIS A 145 10.62 15.09 -0.33
N ALA A 146 9.43 15.41 -0.85
CA ALA A 146 9.00 14.97 -2.18
C ALA A 146 9.45 15.99 -3.23
N THR A 147 10.10 15.51 -4.29
CA THR A 147 10.65 16.33 -5.38
C THR A 147 10.01 15.96 -6.73
N PRO A 148 8.71 16.26 -6.93
CA PRO A 148 8.00 15.98 -8.16
C PRO A 148 8.43 16.92 -9.29
N VAL A 149 8.12 16.54 -10.53
CA VAL A 149 8.28 17.38 -11.72
C VAL A 149 6.98 18.10 -12.07
N SER A 150 5.84 17.40 -11.96
CA SER A 150 4.52 17.89 -12.36
C SER A 150 3.65 18.38 -11.22
N ASN A 151 3.94 17.95 -9.99
CA ASN A 151 3.24 18.37 -8.79
C ASN A 151 4.03 19.46 -8.03
N ARG A 152 3.45 19.96 -6.95
CA ARG A 152 4.13 20.89 -6.07
C ARG A 152 5.16 20.16 -5.21
N GLU A 153 6.40 20.63 -5.21
CA GLU A 153 7.45 20.19 -4.28
C GLU A 153 7.08 20.60 -2.84
N TRP A 154 7.37 19.73 -1.89
CA TRP A 154 7.20 20.01 -0.47
C TRP A 154 8.25 19.27 0.38
N ASN A 155 8.62 19.90 1.50
CA ASN A 155 9.57 19.37 2.47
C ASN A 155 9.08 19.67 3.88
N LYS A 156 8.90 18.63 4.69
CA LYS A 156 8.41 18.72 6.06
C LYS A 156 9.40 18.10 7.04
N ALA A 157 9.63 18.79 8.14
CA ALA A 157 10.35 18.21 9.27
C ALA A 157 9.39 17.32 10.08
N GLU A 158 9.86 16.15 10.47
CA GLU A 158 9.11 15.17 11.24
C GLU A 158 9.85 14.75 12.50
N PRO A 159 9.63 15.43 13.63
CA PRO A 159 10.05 14.93 14.94
C PRO A 159 9.46 13.54 15.25
N PRO A 160 10.04 12.80 16.23
CA PRO A 160 9.51 11.49 16.66
C PRO A 160 8.01 11.53 16.98
N GLY A 161 7.27 10.55 16.47
CA GLY A 161 5.83 10.40 16.72
C GLY A 161 4.93 11.39 15.99
N THR A 162 5.45 12.16 15.04
CA THR A 162 4.64 13.10 14.25
C THR A 162 4.07 12.46 12.99
N ARG A 163 3.05 13.12 12.44
CA ARG A 163 2.40 12.77 11.17
C ARG A 163 2.25 14.02 10.32
N VAL A 164 2.37 13.82 9.01
CA VAL A 164 2.16 14.85 7.99
C VAL A 164 1.16 14.33 6.98
N ASP A 165 0.15 15.14 6.69
CA ASP A 165 -0.82 14.89 5.61
C ASP A 165 -0.49 15.77 4.41
N GLU A 166 -0.39 15.15 3.23
CA GLU A 166 -0.19 15.79 1.93
C GLU A 166 -1.04 15.09 0.86
N ALA A 167 -1.06 15.65 -0.34
CA ALA A 167 -1.67 15.03 -1.51
C ALA A 167 -0.98 15.51 -2.78
N PHE A 168 -1.01 14.67 -3.81
CA PHE A 168 -0.58 15.02 -5.16
C PHE A 168 -1.80 15.18 -6.07
N ALA A 169 -1.93 16.32 -6.73
CA ALA A 169 -3.10 16.63 -7.54
C ALA A 169 -3.01 16.12 -8.98
N ARG A 170 -1.80 15.80 -9.45
CA ARG A 170 -1.55 15.43 -10.85
C ARG A 170 -0.93 14.06 -10.95
N GLU A 171 -1.29 13.37 -12.01
CA GLU A 171 -0.65 12.12 -12.40
C GLU A 171 0.84 12.32 -12.64
N GLU A 172 1.64 11.48 -12.01
CA GLU A 172 3.09 11.50 -12.13
C GLU A 172 3.68 10.18 -11.60
N VAL A 173 4.48 9.52 -12.41
CA VAL A 173 5.19 8.30 -12.00
C VAL A 173 6.59 8.69 -11.52
N ALA A 174 7.11 7.96 -10.52
CA ALA A 174 8.48 8.10 -10.04
C ALA A 174 8.80 9.41 -9.30
N ILE A 175 7.88 9.96 -8.52
CA ILE A 175 8.17 11.08 -7.63
C ILE A 175 9.17 10.62 -6.55
N PRO A 176 10.40 11.17 -6.50
CA PRO A 176 11.34 10.83 -5.45
C PRO A 176 10.90 11.42 -4.12
N VAL A 177 10.99 10.61 -3.06
CA VAL A 177 10.82 11.02 -1.67
C VAL A 177 12.12 10.71 -0.93
N LYS A 178 12.70 11.70 -0.28
CA LYS A 178 13.99 11.59 0.41
C LYS A 178 13.95 12.24 1.79
N CYS A 179 14.87 11.84 2.66
CA CYS A 179 15.13 12.51 3.92
C CYS A 179 16.36 13.42 3.77
N ASN A 180 16.26 14.69 4.21
CA ASN A 180 17.40 15.60 4.19
C ASN A 180 18.35 15.40 5.39
N VAL A 181 17.89 14.64 6.41
CA VAL A 181 18.72 14.28 7.60
C VAL A 181 19.51 13.01 7.34
N HIS A 182 18.87 12.00 6.74
CA HIS A 182 19.45 10.69 6.49
C HIS A 182 19.48 10.39 4.99
N PRO A 183 20.62 10.61 4.31
CA PRO A 183 20.69 10.56 2.83
C PRO A 183 20.45 9.16 2.24
N TRP A 184 20.45 8.12 3.06
CA TRP A 184 20.10 6.76 2.64
C TRP A 184 18.58 6.50 2.58
N MET A 185 17.76 7.32 3.26
CA MET A 185 16.31 7.18 3.26
C MET A 185 15.73 7.73 1.98
N ARG A 186 15.17 6.86 1.18
CA ARG A 186 14.48 7.18 -0.08
C ARG A 186 13.32 6.24 -0.36
N SER A 187 12.33 6.75 -1.05
CA SER A 187 11.16 6.03 -1.54
C SER A 187 10.71 6.69 -2.84
N TYR A 188 9.81 6.04 -3.55
CA TYR A 188 9.20 6.58 -4.76
C TYR A 188 7.68 6.54 -4.66
N VAL A 189 7.03 7.60 -5.14
CA VAL A 189 5.57 7.66 -5.20
C VAL A 189 5.13 7.72 -6.65
N ALA A 190 4.17 6.87 -7.01
CA ALA A 190 3.48 6.92 -8.29
C ALA A 190 2.03 7.38 -8.08
N VAL A 191 1.60 8.36 -8.86
CA VAL A 191 0.28 9.00 -8.75
C VAL A 191 -0.50 8.80 -10.03
N PHE A 192 -1.73 8.29 -9.94
CA PHE A 192 -2.60 7.98 -11.09
C PHE A 192 -3.96 8.66 -10.97
N LYS A 193 -4.61 8.96 -12.09
CA LYS A 193 -5.99 9.49 -12.13
C LYS A 193 -7.06 8.41 -11.95
N HIS A 194 -6.69 7.16 -11.86
CA HIS A 194 -7.56 5.99 -11.87
C HIS A 194 -7.07 4.94 -10.86
N PRO A 195 -7.89 3.95 -10.46
CA PRO A 195 -7.54 2.93 -9.47
C PRO A 195 -6.80 1.70 -10.07
N TYR A 196 -6.48 1.67 -11.35
CA TYR A 196 -5.93 0.49 -12.04
C TYR A 196 -4.40 0.50 -12.01
N PHE A 197 -3.85 0.32 -10.84
CA PHE A 197 -2.42 0.20 -10.57
C PHE A 197 -2.18 -0.75 -9.40
N VAL A 198 -0.98 -1.27 -9.32
CA VAL A 198 -0.51 -2.13 -8.23
C VAL A 198 1.02 -2.08 -8.15
N VAL A 199 1.58 -2.26 -6.97
CA VAL A 199 3.02 -2.44 -6.76
C VAL A 199 3.28 -3.91 -6.48
N THR A 200 4.24 -4.52 -7.19
CA THR A 200 4.57 -5.93 -7.00
C THR A 200 5.22 -6.19 -5.64
N GLY A 201 4.78 -7.26 -4.99
CA GLY A 201 5.36 -7.78 -3.75
C GLY A 201 6.49 -8.79 -4.00
N THR A 202 6.79 -9.60 -2.98
CA THR A 202 7.88 -10.58 -2.97
C THR A 202 7.77 -11.68 -4.01
N ASP A 203 6.57 -11.95 -4.51
CA ASP A 203 6.28 -12.97 -5.52
C ASP A 203 6.26 -12.39 -6.95
N GLY A 204 6.47 -11.07 -7.11
CA GLY A 204 6.44 -10.37 -8.38
C GLY A 204 5.09 -10.38 -9.08
N SER A 205 4.02 -10.84 -8.42
CA SER A 205 2.69 -10.93 -9.02
C SER A 205 1.97 -9.58 -9.05
N PHE A 206 1.02 -9.44 -9.98
CA PHE A 206 0.12 -8.30 -10.06
C PHE A 206 -1.27 -8.70 -10.56
N ASP A 207 -2.30 -7.97 -10.09
CA ASP A 207 -3.70 -8.09 -10.50
C ASP A 207 -4.29 -6.69 -10.72
N LEU A 208 -4.61 -6.34 -11.96
CA LEU A 208 -5.42 -5.16 -12.31
C LEU A 208 -6.86 -5.61 -12.48
N ARG A 209 -7.66 -5.46 -11.43
CA ARG A 209 -9.03 -5.97 -11.34
C ARG A 209 -10.05 -4.91 -11.75
N ASN A 210 -11.26 -5.39 -12.07
CA ASN A 210 -12.42 -4.54 -12.36
C ASN A 210 -12.23 -3.60 -13.57
N LEU A 211 -11.37 -3.99 -14.52
CA LEU A 211 -11.20 -3.26 -15.76
C LEU A 211 -12.46 -3.38 -16.62
N PRO A 212 -12.98 -2.29 -17.18
CA PRO A 212 -13.97 -2.38 -18.23
C PRO A 212 -13.45 -3.20 -19.42
N PRO A 213 -14.29 -3.91 -20.19
CA PRO A 213 -13.85 -4.49 -21.45
C PRO A 213 -13.24 -3.41 -22.37
N GLY A 214 -12.11 -3.72 -23.00
CA GLY A 214 -11.41 -2.74 -23.81
C GLY A 214 -10.00 -3.16 -24.20
N THR A 215 -9.33 -2.27 -24.92
CA THR A 215 -7.92 -2.43 -25.30
C THR A 215 -7.11 -1.42 -24.49
N TYR A 216 -6.10 -1.91 -23.80
CA TYR A 216 -5.28 -1.17 -22.86
C TYR A 216 -3.81 -1.22 -23.21
N THR A 217 -3.09 -0.16 -22.90
CA THR A 217 -1.65 -0.16 -22.75
C THR A 217 -1.35 -0.34 -21.26
N ILE A 218 -0.73 -1.45 -20.89
CA ILE A 218 -0.27 -1.71 -19.53
C ILE A 218 1.22 -1.42 -19.48
N GLU A 219 1.63 -0.67 -18.47
CA GLU A 219 3.02 -0.28 -18.25
C GLU A 219 3.50 -0.81 -16.91
N ALA A 220 4.76 -1.23 -16.85
CA ALA A 220 5.47 -1.64 -15.65
C ALA A 220 6.70 -0.74 -15.49
N TRP A 221 6.78 0.00 -14.39
CA TRP A 221 7.88 0.89 -14.09
C TRP A 221 8.68 0.41 -12.89
N HIS A 222 10.01 0.47 -13.01
CA HIS A 222 10.94 0.18 -11.91
C HIS A 222 12.04 1.24 -11.83
N GLU A 223 12.38 1.72 -10.63
CA GLU A 223 13.28 2.84 -10.40
C GLU A 223 14.67 2.73 -11.06
N LYS A 224 15.22 1.53 -11.16
CA LYS A 224 16.55 1.27 -11.76
C LYS A 224 16.50 0.66 -13.15
N LEU A 225 15.42 0.00 -13.50
CA LEU A 225 15.35 -0.80 -14.71
C LEU A 225 14.50 -0.14 -15.81
N GLY A 226 13.90 1.03 -15.49
CA GLY A 226 13.10 1.79 -16.43
C GLY A 226 11.69 1.22 -16.60
N THR A 227 11.17 1.29 -17.81
CA THR A 227 9.77 0.99 -18.13
C THR A 227 9.66 -0.09 -19.19
N ALA A 228 8.69 -0.99 -19.01
CA ALA A 228 8.26 -1.98 -20.00
C ALA A 228 6.77 -1.80 -20.28
N THR A 229 6.36 -1.95 -21.55
CA THR A 229 4.99 -1.66 -21.98
C THR A 229 4.44 -2.81 -22.80
N GLN A 230 3.16 -3.15 -22.59
CA GLN A 230 2.44 -4.14 -23.40
C GLN A 230 1.01 -3.67 -23.71
N LYS A 231 0.53 -3.96 -24.94
CA LYS A 231 -0.89 -3.78 -25.30
C LYS A 231 -1.63 -5.10 -25.09
N THR A 232 -2.85 -5.00 -24.53
CA THR A 232 -3.72 -6.14 -24.33
C THR A 232 -5.18 -5.77 -24.54
N THR A 233 -5.98 -6.70 -25.04
CA THR A 233 -7.44 -6.54 -25.16
C THR A 233 -8.10 -7.54 -24.22
N VAL A 234 -9.09 -7.09 -23.46
CA VAL A 234 -9.88 -7.90 -22.55
C VAL A 234 -11.37 -7.74 -22.82
N GLY A 235 -12.06 -8.86 -22.87
CA GLY A 235 -13.52 -8.94 -22.97
C GLY A 235 -14.21 -8.91 -21.61
N ALA A 236 -15.54 -8.86 -21.61
CA ALA A 236 -16.32 -8.93 -20.38
C ALA A 236 -16.08 -10.27 -19.65
N ASN A 237 -15.86 -10.21 -18.33
CA ASN A 237 -15.55 -11.35 -17.46
C ASN A 237 -14.29 -12.13 -17.83
N GLU A 238 -13.44 -11.59 -18.68
CA GLU A 238 -12.18 -12.21 -19.08
C GLU A 238 -11.09 -11.96 -18.01
N THR A 239 -10.27 -12.99 -17.76
CA THR A 239 -9.00 -12.87 -17.07
C THR A 239 -7.88 -13.09 -18.08
N LYS A 240 -7.09 -12.05 -18.33
CA LYS A 240 -5.95 -12.06 -19.25
C LYS A 240 -4.65 -12.13 -18.50
N ALA A 241 -3.79 -13.07 -18.87
CA ALA A 241 -2.43 -13.13 -18.33
C ALA A 241 -1.46 -12.38 -19.25
N ILE A 242 -0.59 -11.52 -18.66
CA ILE A 242 0.54 -10.88 -19.31
C ILE A 242 1.75 -10.92 -18.37
N HIS A 243 2.98 -10.84 -18.91
CA HIS A 243 4.18 -10.91 -18.10
C HIS A 243 5.17 -9.83 -18.53
N PHE A 244 5.81 -9.19 -17.56
CA PHE A 244 6.89 -8.25 -17.82
C PHE A 244 8.23 -8.86 -17.48
N VAL A 245 9.24 -8.53 -18.28
CA VAL A 245 10.61 -8.98 -18.07
C VAL A 245 11.55 -7.79 -18.09
N PHE A 246 12.28 -7.64 -16.99
CA PHE A 246 13.37 -6.69 -16.88
C PHE A 246 14.72 -7.40 -16.92
N LYS A 247 15.72 -6.70 -17.41
CA LYS A 247 17.11 -7.16 -17.51
C LYS A 247 18.04 -6.12 -16.92
N PRO A 248 19.28 -6.47 -16.55
CA PRO A 248 20.28 -5.48 -16.19
C PRO A 248 20.36 -4.39 -17.26
N THR A 249 20.40 -3.14 -16.87
CA THR A 249 20.73 -2.04 -17.78
C THR A 249 22.19 -2.17 -18.18
N SER A 250 22.48 -2.18 -19.48
CA SER A 250 23.86 -2.22 -20.00
C SER A 250 24.59 -0.95 -19.52
N GLY A 251 25.48 -1.09 -18.52
CA GLY A 251 26.32 0.01 -18.03
C GLY A 251 26.27 0.27 -16.53
N SER A 252 25.77 -0.65 -15.71
CA SER A 252 25.92 -0.58 -14.24
C SER A 252 26.94 -1.56 -13.72
#